data_d26cf8055c5eb70ce58f23a659eee7bd
#
_entry.id   d26cf8055c5eb70ce58f23a659eee7bd
#
_cell.length_a   1.000
_cell.length_b   1.000
_cell.length_c   1.000
_cell.angle_alpha   90.00
_cell.angle_beta   90.00
_cell.angle_gamma   90.00
#
_symmetry.space_group_name_H-M   'P 1'
#
loop_
_entity.id
_entity.type
_entity.pdbx_description
1 polymer ?
#
loop_
_entity_poly.entity_id
_entity_poly.type
_entity_poly.pdbx_seq_one_letter_code
_entity_poly.pdbx_strand_id
1 'polypeptide(L)'
;MLVHNNRQDGLGRRLWRHALYFMAAALMAALQLWISGVLIMARRSDTLLGCNLAAGLVWLWYARRCYMLGNFARMALAFMGLLGSVGLAALSLPDLLF
;
A
#
# COMPACT_ATOMS: atom_id res chain seq x y z
N MET A 1 29.24 -3.89 -27.98
CA MET A 1 29.43 -3.97 -26.51
C MET A 1 28.72 -2.87 -25.77
N LEU A 2 28.92 -1.60 -26.10
CA LEU A 2 28.26 -0.49 -25.41
C LEU A 2 26.73 -0.56 -25.49
N VAL A 3 26.19 -0.94 -26.65
CA VAL A 3 24.72 -1.09 -26.83
C VAL A 3 24.18 -2.22 -25.95
N HIS A 4 24.94 -3.32 -25.82
CA HIS A 4 24.54 -4.43 -24.99
C HIS A 4 24.54 -4.06 -23.49
N ASN A 5 25.55 -3.34 -23.02
CA ASN A 5 25.63 -2.84 -21.66
C ASN A 5 24.47 -1.86 -21.35
N ASN A 6 24.13 -0.98 -22.30
CA ASN A 6 23.02 -0.06 -22.14
C ASN A 6 21.68 -0.80 -21.96
N ARG A 7 21.49 -1.91 -22.68
CA ARG A 7 20.29 -2.72 -22.52
C ARG A 7 20.23 -3.36 -21.15
N GLN A 8 21.33 -3.88 -20.66
CA GLN A 8 21.43 -4.47 -19.33
C GLN A 8 21.16 -3.41 -18.24
N ASP A 9 21.73 -2.23 -18.38
CA ASP A 9 21.51 -1.13 -17.45
C ASP A 9 20.04 -0.67 -17.46
N GLY A 10 19.43 -0.58 -18.64
CA GLY A 10 18.02 -0.22 -18.78
C GLY A 10 17.10 -1.28 -18.14
N LEU A 11 17.40 -2.55 -18.34
CA LEU A 11 16.64 -3.64 -17.74
C LEU A 11 16.84 -3.66 -16.23
N GLY A 12 18.06 -3.49 -15.74
CA GLY A 12 18.37 -3.41 -14.32
C GLY A 12 17.65 -2.27 -13.63
N ARG A 13 17.57 -1.09 -14.27
CA ARG A 13 16.81 0.05 -13.72
C ARG A 13 15.32 -0.24 -13.65
N ARG A 14 14.75 -0.92 -14.65
CA ARG A 14 13.34 -1.30 -14.63
C ARG A 14 13.05 -2.28 -13.50
N LEU A 15 13.88 -3.30 -13.35
CA LEU A 15 13.75 -4.27 -12.26
C LEU A 15 13.91 -3.59 -10.89
N TRP A 16 14.85 -2.67 -10.78
CA TRP A 16 15.08 -1.89 -9.57
C TRP A 16 13.85 -1.07 -9.19
N ARG A 17 13.24 -0.38 -10.15
CA ARG A 17 12.02 0.39 -9.93
C ARG A 17 10.87 -0.50 -9.48
N HIS A 18 10.68 -1.64 -10.14
CA HIS A 18 9.65 -2.60 -9.73
C HIS A 18 9.88 -3.11 -8.32
N ALA A 19 11.13 -3.46 -8.00
CA ALA A 19 11.49 -3.92 -6.66
C ALA A 19 11.23 -2.83 -5.61
N LEU A 20 11.59 -1.57 -5.90
CA LEU A 20 11.36 -0.44 -5.00
C LEU A 20 9.86 -0.22 -4.74
N TYR A 21 9.02 -0.31 -5.78
CA TYR A 21 7.58 -0.16 -5.62
C TYR A 21 6.99 -1.30 -4.79
N PHE A 22 7.43 -2.53 -5.03
CA PHE A 22 6.99 -3.67 -4.22
C PHE A 22 7.44 -3.54 -2.77
N MET A 23 8.68 -3.14 -2.54
CA MET A 23 9.21 -2.93 -1.19
C MET A 23 8.46 -1.81 -0.47
N ALA A 24 8.18 -0.72 -1.16
CA ALA A 24 7.40 0.39 -0.60
C ALA A 24 6.00 -0.07 -0.21
N ALA A 25 5.34 -0.83 -1.08
CA ALA A 25 4.01 -1.38 -0.80
C ALA A 25 4.05 -2.35 0.39
N ALA A 26 5.04 -3.23 0.45
CA ALA A 26 5.21 -4.18 1.55
C ALA A 26 5.46 -3.47 2.87
N LEU A 27 6.35 -2.46 2.88
CA LEU A 27 6.62 -1.65 4.07
C LEU A 27 5.39 -0.90 4.53
N MET A 28 4.64 -0.32 3.61
CA MET A 28 3.41 0.41 3.93
C MET A 28 2.36 -0.53 4.53
N ALA A 29 2.19 -1.73 3.94
CA ALA A 29 1.28 -2.73 4.47
C ALA A 29 1.70 -3.21 5.87
N ALA A 30 2.99 -3.48 6.07
CA ALA A 30 3.54 -3.91 7.36
C ALA A 30 3.35 -2.83 8.43
N LEU A 31 3.65 -1.57 8.11
CA LEU A 31 3.45 -0.44 9.01
C LEU A 31 1.97 -0.26 9.35
N GLN A 32 1.10 -0.35 8.36
CA GLN A 32 -0.34 -0.23 8.56
C GLN A 32 -0.87 -1.31 9.51
N LEU A 33 -0.47 -2.56 9.30
CA LEU A 33 -0.86 -3.67 10.16
C LEU A 33 -0.32 -3.50 11.57
N TRP A 34 0.93 -3.08 11.71
CA TRP A 34 1.55 -2.87 13.01
C TRP A 34 0.86 -1.74 13.79
N ILE A 35 0.67 -0.59 13.15
CA ILE A 35 -0.01 0.55 13.76
C ILE A 35 -1.44 0.20 14.13
N SER A 36 -2.16 -0.49 13.23
CA SER A 36 -3.53 -0.92 13.48
C SER A 36 -3.60 -1.89 14.67
N GLY A 37 -2.66 -2.83 14.77
CA GLY A 37 -2.58 -3.75 15.90
C GLY A 37 -2.35 -3.02 17.22
N VAL A 38 -1.42 -2.07 17.25
CA VAL A 38 -1.13 -1.25 18.44
C VAL A 38 -2.35 -0.43 18.85
N LEU A 39 -3.03 0.19 17.89
CA LEU A 39 -4.21 1.00 18.16
C LEU A 39 -5.40 0.17 18.65
N ILE A 40 -5.57 -1.05 18.12
CA ILE A 40 -6.59 -1.98 18.59
C ILE A 40 -6.31 -2.36 20.05
N MET A 41 -5.05 -2.67 20.38
CA MET A 41 -4.66 -3.01 21.75
C MET A 41 -4.83 -1.82 22.70
N ALA A 42 -4.58 -0.60 22.22
CA ALA A 42 -4.75 0.64 22.99
C ALA A 42 -6.20 1.11 23.04
N ARG A 43 -7.13 0.46 22.34
CA ARG A 43 -8.56 0.81 22.25
C ARG A 43 -8.80 2.22 21.75
N ARG A 44 -7.98 2.66 20.80
CA ARG A 44 -8.12 3.98 20.17
C ARG A 44 -8.78 3.84 18.79
N SER A 45 -10.07 3.62 18.79
CA SER A 45 -10.85 3.37 17.57
C SER A 45 -10.91 4.61 16.66
N ASP A 46 -10.96 5.80 17.21
CA ASP A 46 -10.97 7.06 16.46
C ASP A 46 -9.68 7.24 15.66
N THR A 47 -8.54 7.04 16.32
CA THR A 47 -7.23 7.11 15.66
C THR A 47 -7.07 5.98 14.64
N LEU A 48 -7.55 4.78 14.96
CA LEU A 48 -7.54 3.64 14.04
C LEU A 48 -8.31 3.95 12.77
N LEU A 49 -9.52 4.51 12.89
CA LEU A 49 -10.34 4.90 11.75
C LEU A 49 -9.63 5.93 10.88
N GLY A 50 -9.11 6.99 11.50
CA GLY A 50 -8.40 8.06 10.78
C GLY A 50 -7.16 7.55 10.05
N CYS A 51 -6.32 6.74 10.71
CA CYS A 51 -5.13 6.17 10.11
C CYS A 51 -5.46 5.26 8.93
N ASN A 52 -6.49 4.43 9.05
CA ASN A 52 -6.88 3.52 7.97
C ASN A 52 -7.52 4.25 6.79
N LEU A 53 -8.28 5.31 7.05
CA LEU A 53 -8.81 6.15 5.98
C LEU A 53 -7.67 6.84 5.21
N ALA A 54 -6.69 7.39 5.91
CA ALA A 54 -5.52 7.99 5.29
C ALA A 54 -4.73 6.97 4.47
N ALA A 55 -4.52 5.78 5.02
CA ALA A 55 -3.85 4.68 4.33
C ALA A 55 -4.63 4.26 3.08
N GLY A 56 -5.97 4.21 3.18
CA GLY A 56 -6.84 3.92 2.04
C GLY A 56 -6.68 4.91 0.90
N LEU A 57 -6.57 6.20 1.22
CA LEU A 57 -6.33 7.24 0.22
C LEU A 57 -4.96 7.06 -0.46
N VAL A 58 -3.93 6.70 0.30
CA VAL A 58 -2.60 6.43 -0.24
C VAL A 58 -2.63 5.20 -1.15
N TRP A 59 -3.33 4.13 -0.73
CA TRP A 59 -3.51 2.93 -1.56
C TRP A 59 -4.26 3.24 -2.85
N LEU A 60 -5.27 4.09 -2.80
CA LEU A 60 -6.03 4.53 -3.97
C LEU A 60 -5.14 5.30 -4.94
N TRP A 61 -4.33 6.21 -4.42
CA TRP A 61 -3.36 6.96 -5.23
C TRP A 61 -2.35 6.02 -5.89
N TYR A 62 -1.84 5.07 -5.14
CA TYR A 62 -0.90 4.07 -5.65
C TYR A 62 -1.54 3.21 -6.73
N ALA A 63 -2.78 2.78 -6.53
CA ALA A 63 -3.53 1.99 -7.51
C ALA A 63 -3.72 2.77 -8.82
N ARG A 64 -4.10 4.03 -8.72
CA ARG A 64 -4.26 4.91 -9.88
C ARG A 64 -2.94 5.05 -10.64
N ARG A 65 -1.85 5.23 -9.92
CA ARG A 65 -0.53 5.37 -10.54
C ARG A 65 -0.10 4.07 -11.24
N CYS A 66 -0.34 2.94 -10.64
CA CYS A 66 -0.07 1.64 -11.26
C CYS A 66 -0.94 1.41 -12.48
N TYR A 67 -2.19 1.83 -12.46
CA TYR A 67 -3.08 1.76 -13.61
C TYR A 67 -2.53 2.57 -14.79
N MET A 68 -2.09 3.79 -14.53
CA MET A 68 -1.54 4.68 -15.56
C MET A 68 -0.22 4.13 -16.14
N LEU A 69 0.56 3.40 -15.34
CA LEU A 69 1.79 2.76 -15.79
C LEU A 69 1.53 1.42 -16.48
N GLY A 70 0.27 0.94 -16.51
CA GLY A 70 -0.11 -0.30 -17.14
C GLY A 70 0.27 -1.56 -16.38
N ASN A 71 0.60 -1.45 -15.10
CA ASN A 71 0.97 -2.60 -14.28
C ASN A 71 -0.22 -3.10 -13.46
N PHE A 72 -0.94 -4.06 -14.03
CA PHE A 72 -2.15 -4.58 -13.41
C PHE A 72 -1.88 -5.42 -12.15
N ALA A 73 -0.74 -6.09 -12.07
CA ALA A 73 -0.38 -6.88 -10.89
C ALA A 73 -0.24 -6.00 -9.65
N ARG A 74 0.45 -4.87 -9.77
CA ARG A 74 0.60 -3.91 -8.66
C ARG A 74 -0.71 -3.20 -8.36
N MET A 75 -1.52 -2.95 -9.38
CA MET A 75 -2.85 -2.39 -9.19
C MET A 75 -3.72 -3.32 -8.34
N ALA A 76 -3.71 -4.62 -8.63
CA ALA A 76 -4.42 -5.62 -7.83
C ALA A 76 -3.93 -5.64 -6.38
N LEU A 77 -2.61 -5.57 -6.17
CA LEU A 77 -2.01 -5.49 -4.84
C LEU A 77 -2.49 -4.24 -4.08
N ALA A 78 -2.55 -3.09 -4.77
CA ALA A 78 -3.03 -1.85 -4.20
C ALA A 78 -4.52 -1.93 -3.82
N PHE A 79 -5.33 -2.58 -4.64
CA PHE A 79 -6.74 -2.82 -4.32
C PHE A 79 -6.89 -3.72 -3.09
N MET A 80 -6.06 -4.74 -2.96
CA MET A 80 -6.04 -5.58 -1.75
C MET A 80 -5.72 -4.76 -0.51
N GLY A 81 -4.73 -3.87 -0.61
CA GLY A 81 -4.38 -2.94 0.46
C GLY A 81 -5.53 -2.00 0.80
N LEU A 82 -6.21 -1.47 -0.21
CA LEU A 82 -7.38 -0.61 -0.03
C LEU A 82 -8.52 -1.35 0.68
N LEU A 83 -8.83 -2.56 0.24
CA LEU A 83 -9.86 -3.39 0.87
C LEU A 83 -9.51 -3.70 2.32
N GLY A 84 -8.25 -4.01 2.61
CA GLY A 84 -7.77 -4.20 3.97
C GLY A 84 -7.95 -2.96 4.84
N SER A 85 -7.63 -1.78 4.29
CA SER A 85 -7.80 -0.51 4.99
C SER A 85 -9.27 -0.22 5.30
N VAL A 86 -10.15 -0.44 4.33
CA VAL A 86 -11.59 -0.27 4.50
C VAL A 86 -12.13 -1.26 5.54
N GLY A 87 -11.65 -2.51 5.50
CA GLY A 87 -12.03 -3.54 6.46
C GLY A 87 -11.64 -3.17 7.89
N LEU A 88 -10.41 -2.69 8.09
CA LEU A 88 -9.94 -2.25 9.40
C LEU A 88 -10.69 -1.01 9.88
N ALA A 89 -11.00 -0.08 8.99
CA ALA A 89 -11.82 1.09 9.32
C ALA A 89 -13.24 0.66 9.73
N ALA A 90 -13.82 -0.29 9.01
CA ALA A 90 -15.14 -0.82 9.32
C ALA A 90 -15.16 -1.52 10.69
N LEU A 91 -14.08 -2.21 11.08
CA LEU A 91 -13.98 -2.84 12.39
C LEU A 91 -13.95 -1.83 13.53
N SER A 92 -13.48 -0.62 13.27
CA SER A 92 -13.44 0.44 14.28
C SER A 92 -14.77 1.18 14.43
N LEU A 93 -15.65 1.12 13.42
CA LEU A 93 -16.93 1.82 13.43
C LEU A 93 -17.86 1.40 14.57
N PRO A 94 -18.06 0.10 14.88
CA PRO A 94 -18.94 -0.29 16.00
C PRO A 94 -18.53 0.32 17.33
N ASP A 95 -17.23 0.42 17.61
CA ASP A 95 -16.72 0.99 18.86
C ASP A 95 -16.98 2.49 18.94
N LEU A 96 -17.01 3.18 17.79
CA LEU A 96 -17.27 4.62 17.73
C LEU A 96 -18.76 4.94 17.75
N LEU A 97 -19.58 4.07 17.16
CA LEU A 97 -21.02 4.26 17.06
C LEU A 97 -21.76 3.75 18.29
N PHE A 98 -21.22 2.73 18.93
CA PHE A 98 -21.79 2.07 20.10
C PHE A 98 -20.84 2.12 21.29
#